data_88c9f12a76e77357b0fa980a4004130e
#
_entry.id   88c9f12a76e77357b0fa980a4004130e
#
_cell.length_a   1.000
_cell.length_b   1.000
_cell.length_c   1.000
_cell.angle_alpha   90.00
_cell.angle_beta   90.00
_cell.angle_gamma   90.00
#
_symmetry.space_group_name_H-M   'P 1'
#
loop_
_entity.id
_entity.type
_entity.pdbx_description
1 polymer ?
#
loop_
_entity_poly.entity_id
_entity_poly.type
_entity_poly.pdbx_seq_one_letter_code
_entity_poly.pdbx_strand_id
1 'polypeptide(L)'
;MRVSISLGIRHVLRFLRVAASIWAVAMIFLFAALVMPMGYARGDSTTNVGEAIYRHGVLGSGKPLEAIREADLRMEGVDAACVNCHRRSGFGSKAGRIAIPPITGRYLFHQRDSVEEPDLPYVVSIRADRDPYTDETLARAIREGLDSEGKPLNYLMPHFNLDDANMLALIGYLKHLDKPKSPGVTDAVLHFATIITPDADPVKARGMLNVLEQFFADRNVRQRGPTPSLRSSGKTTFSKMMFKVNRLWELHVWKLTGEAATWQDQLERHFAQEPVLAVVSGLGGKNWEPVHAFCEHQAVPCLFPNVEAPPVNADQDFYSIYFSKGVELEAGLIANRILKPGSGKAVKVVQQIYRAGDSGAAGAQAFAAAFEHSDVTVRSHALPAGAPGQGVADAVHQASSADALVLWLRPDDLMTLGSASVAPDVVFMSGLMGGIEHSLLPPDWRARTLLTYPFALPKQRSVSVDFAFGWFRIRHIPVVAEQVQADTFLACGLLSETLSHMVDTFVPDYLVERFEDTIGHRIITGYYPHLTLAQGQRFASKGGYLARFADLKGTQVVPDGAWIVP
;
A
#
# COMPACT_ATOMS: atom_id res chain seq x y z
N MET A 1 -12.31 43.53 77.64
CA MET A 1 -11.24 43.70 76.67
C MET A 1 -11.49 42.77 75.51
N ARG A 2 -12.46 43.14 74.66
CA ARG A 2 -12.84 42.42 73.44
C ARG A 2 -13.19 43.45 72.35
N VAL A 3 -12.24 43.92 71.60
CA VAL A 3 -12.44 44.62 70.30
C VAL A 3 -11.13 44.56 69.55
N SER A 4 -11.17 44.32 68.27
CA SER A 4 -10.10 44.44 67.27
C SER A 4 -9.42 43.13 66.79
N ILE A 5 -10.18 42.15 66.23
CA ILE A 5 -9.62 41.14 65.34
C ILE A 5 -10.43 41.00 64.01
N SER A 6 -11.52 41.73 63.87
CA SER A 6 -12.41 41.48 62.68
C SER A 6 -12.11 42.38 61.44
N LEU A 7 -11.22 43.35 61.51
CA LEU A 7 -10.94 44.25 60.36
C LEU A 7 -9.80 43.77 59.45
N GLY A 8 -8.88 42.93 59.95
CA GLY A 8 -7.71 42.46 59.19
C GLY A 8 -8.08 41.36 58.14
N ILE A 9 -9.07 40.53 58.43
CA ILE A 9 -9.43 39.39 57.60
C ILE A 9 -10.17 39.82 56.32
N ARG A 10 -10.94 40.91 56.38
CA ARG A 10 -11.67 41.41 55.19
C ARG A 10 -10.76 42.07 54.13
N HIS A 11 -9.64 42.65 54.51
CA HIS A 11 -8.68 43.23 53.57
C HIS A 11 -7.80 42.17 52.92
N VAL A 12 -7.39 41.12 53.63
CA VAL A 12 -6.59 40.02 53.10
C VAL A 12 -7.42 39.20 52.10
N LEU A 13 -8.70 38.97 52.36
CA LEU A 13 -9.61 38.25 51.43
C LEU A 13 -9.94 39.07 50.16
N ARG A 14 -9.93 40.42 50.24
CA ARG A 14 -10.06 41.27 49.05
C ARG A 14 -8.78 41.28 48.20
N PHE A 15 -7.60 41.30 48.81
CA PHE A 15 -6.32 41.22 48.09
C PHE A 15 -6.12 39.86 47.41
N LEU A 16 -6.51 38.74 48.03
CA LEU A 16 -6.44 37.42 47.47
C LEU A 16 -7.43 37.24 46.30
N ARG A 17 -8.62 37.85 46.30
CA ARG A 17 -9.56 37.82 45.19
C ARG A 17 -9.10 38.65 43.99
N VAL A 18 -8.47 39.79 44.18
CA VAL A 18 -7.91 40.61 43.09
C VAL A 18 -6.68 39.95 42.49
N ALA A 19 -5.79 39.34 43.33
CA ALA A 19 -4.66 38.58 42.82
C ALA A 19 -5.08 37.34 42.01
N ALA A 20 -6.07 36.59 42.49
CA ALA A 20 -6.62 35.42 41.75
C ALA A 20 -7.26 35.84 40.42
N SER A 21 -7.93 36.98 40.34
CA SER A 21 -8.51 37.50 39.09
C SER A 21 -7.45 37.94 38.08
N ILE A 22 -6.35 38.54 38.53
CA ILE A 22 -5.23 38.95 37.68
C ILE A 22 -4.49 37.71 37.15
N TRP A 23 -4.30 36.67 37.97
CA TRP A 23 -3.71 35.40 37.53
C TRP A 23 -4.60 34.63 36.56
N ALA A 24 -5.92 34.65 36.73
CA ALA A 24 -6.87 34.01 35.80
C ALA A 24 -6.88 34.71 34.43
N VAL A 25 -6.82 36.05 34.39
CA VAL A 25 -6.73 36.84 33.16
C VAL A 25 -5.38 36.64 32.48
N ALA A 26 -4.26 36.59 33.23
CA ALA A 26 -2.92 36.33 32.71
C ALA A 26 -2.81 34.89 32.13
N MET A 27 -3.42 33.88 32.75
CA MET A 27 -3.48 32.51 32.23
C MET A 27 -4.34 32.41 30.97
N ILE A 28 -5.43 33.17 30.83
CA ILE A 28 -6.23 33.21 29.61
C ILE A 28 -5.47 33.86 28.45
N PHE A 29 -4.68 34.93 28.74
CA PHE A 29 -3.83 35.54 27.72
C PHE A 29 -2.60 34.68 27.36
N LEU A 30 -2.05 33.90 28.31
CA LEU A 30 -0.97 32.93 28.02
C LEU A 30 -1.48 31.74 27.20
N PHE A 31 -2.70 31.27 27.47
CA PHE A 31 -3.33 30.20 26.68
C PHE A 31 -3.76 30.68 25.28
N ALA A 32 -4.19 31.95 25.17
CA ALA A 32 -4.51 32.53 23.84
C ALA A 32 -3.25 32.82 23.01
N ALA A 33 -2.08 32.99 23.61
CA ALA A 33 -0.81 33.18 22.92
C ALA A 33 -0.14 31.83 22.52
N LEU A 34 -0.54 30.71 23.16
CA LEU A 34 -0.04 29.35 22.80
C LEU A 34 -0.91 28.66 21.75
N VAL A 35 -2.09 29.17 21.43
CA VAL A 35 -2.89 28.76 20.27
C VAL A 35 -2.66 29.77 19.14
N MET A 36 -1.40 30.01 18.81
CA MET A 36 -1.12 30.44 17.44
C MET A 36 -1.42 29.24 16.54
N PRO A 37 -2.30 29.35 15.53
CA PRO A 37 -2.39 28.32 14.52
C PRO A 37 -0.98 28.21 13.95
N MET A 38 -0.35 27.04 14.07
CA MET A 38 0.75 26.66 13.19
C MET A 38 0.27 27.05 11.80
N GLY A 39 0.89 28.08 11.25
CA GLY A 39 0.64 28.46 9.87
C GLY A 39 1.01 27.27 9.03
N TYR A 40 0.02 26.50 8.63
CA TYR A 40 0.10 25.71 7.42
C TYR A 40 0.59 26.70 6.37
N ALA A 41 1.80 26.45 5.85
CA ALA A 41 2.26 27.14 4.66
C ALA A 41 1.11 27.02 3.66
N ARG A 42 0.40 28.13 3.46
CA ARG A 42 -0.69 28.22 2.52
C ARG A 42 -0.01 28.08 1.18
N GLY A 43 0.09 26.84 0.67
CA GLY A 43 0.37 26.61 -0.74
C GLY A 43 -0.56 27.54 -1.51
N ASP A 44 -0.02 28.18 -2.51
CA ASP A 44 -0.74 29.17 -3.33
C ASP A 44 -2.16 28.70 -3.54
N SER A 45 -3.17 29.49 -3.18
CA SER A 45 -4.58 29.08 -3.25
C SER A 45 -4.99 28.64 -4.66
N THR A 46 -4.28 29.14 -5.67
CA THR A 46 -4.45 28.78 -7.08
C THR A 46 -3.92 27.36 -7.40
N THR A 47 -2.84 26.91 -6.75
CA THR A 47 -2.31 25.54 -6.93
C THR A 47 -3.30 24.50 -6.38
N ASN A 48 -3.93 24.77 -5.25
CA ASN A 48 -4.94 23.90 -4.67
C ASN A 48 -6.19 23.75 -5.56
N VAL A 49 -6.64 24.84 -6.21
CA VAL A 49 -7.77 24.79 -7.16
C VAL A 49 -7.39 23.97 -8.40
N GLY A 50 -6.21 24.19 -8.97
CA GLY A 50 -5.72 23.42 -10.12
C GLY A 50 -5.62 21.94 -9.84
N GLU A 51 -5.13 21.56 -8.65
CA GLU A 51 -5.09 20.18 -8.19
C GLU A 51 -6.48 19.56 -8.03
N ALA A 52 -7.42 20.30 -7.42
CA ALA A 52 -8.80 19.83 -7.26
C ALA A 52 -9.48 19.57 -8.61
N ILE A 53 -9.27 20.44 -9.61
CA ILE A 53 -9.75 20.25 -10.97
C ILE A 53 -9.11 19.00 -11.58
N TYR A 54 -7.80 18.87 -11.49
CA TYR A 54 -7.05 17.80 -12.11
C TYR A 54 -7.39 16.42 -11.51
N ARG A 55 -7.39 16.32 -10.18
CA ARG A 55 -7.53 15.04 -9.44
C ARG A 55 -8.97 14.65 -9.16
N HIS A 56 -9.84 15.62 -8.91
CA HIS A 56 -11.19 15.36 -8.40
C HIS A 56 -12.30 15.89 -9.30
N GLY A 57 -11.96 16.65 -10.36
CA GLY A 57 -12.96 17.27 -11.22
C GLY A 57 -13.83 18.29 -10.48
N VAL A 58 -13.25 19.07 -9.56
CA VAL A 58 -13.94 20.06 -8.73
C VAL A 58 -13.38 21.44 -9.03
N LEU A 59 -14.25 22.37 -9.45
CA LEU A 59 -13.92 23.76 -9.74
C LEU A 59 -13.65 24.55 -8.45
N GLY A 60 -12.99 25.69 -8.56
CA GLY A 60 -12.75 26.58 -7.43
C GLY A 60 -14.02 27.08 -6.72
N SER A 61 -15.16 27.01 -7.37
CA SER A 61 -16.50 27.29 -6.81
C SER A 61 -17.09 26.12 -6.01
N GLY A 62 -16.45 24.96 -5.99
CA GLY A 62 -16.99 23.70 -5.45
C GLY A 62 -17.96 22.97 -6.39
N LYS A 63 -18.25 23.51 -7.58
CA LYS A 63 -19.08 22.83 -8.58
C LYS A 63 -18.27 21.75 -9.31
N PRO A 64 -18.95 20.70 -9.84
CA PRO A 64 -18.29 19.70 -10.66
C PRO A 64 -17.73 20.30 -11.96
N LEU A 65 -16.61 19.75 -12.42
CA LEU A 65 -16.04 20.02 -13.74
C LEU A 65 -16.93 19.36 -14.79
N GLU A 66 -17.30 20.11 -15.84
CA GLU A 66 -18.07 19.61 -16.96
C GLU A 66 -17.18 19.42 -18.19
N ALA A 67 -17.38 18.32 -18.90
CA ALA A 67 -16.69 18.03 -20.15
C ALA A 67 -17.62 17.31 -21.14
N ILE A 68 -17.33 17.48 -22.42
CA ILE A 68 -18.04 16.84 -23.52
C ILE A 68 -17.03 16.09 -24.38
N ARG A 69 -17.27 14.82 -24.63
CA ARG A 69 -16.50 13.99 -25.55
C ARG A 69 -17.23 13.86 -26.89
N GLU A 70 -16.53 13.36 -27.89
CA GLU A 70 -17.12 13.02 -29.18
C GLU A 70 -18.44 12.24 -29.02
N ALA A 71 -19.40 12.48 -29.93
CA ALA A 71 -20.77 11.95 -29.85
C ALA A 71 -21.60 12.49 -28.67
N ASP A 72 -21.34 13.74 -28.23
CA ASP A 72 -22.07 14.45 -27.15
C ASP A 72 -22.11 13.70 -25.80
N LEU A 73 -21.12 12.82 -25.55
CA LEU A 73 -21.00 12.15 -24.27
C LEU A 73 -20.59 13.18 -23.20
N ARG A 74 -21.52 13.50 -22.31
CA ARG A 74 -21.28 14.40 -21.18
C ARG A 74 -20.62 13.66 -20.04
N MET A 75 -19.62 14.30 -19.43
CA MET A 75 -18.88 13.84 -18.26
C MET A 75 -18.90 14.96 -17.22
N GLU A 76 -18.97 14.58 -15.95
CA GLU A 76 -19.11 15.55 -14.86
C GLU A 76 -18.32 15.08 -13.62
N GLY A 77 -17.76 16.05 -12.89
CA GLY A 77 -17.08 15.78 -11.62
C GLY A 77 -15.92 14.80 -11.77
N VAL A 78 -15.89 13.78 -10.94
CA VAL A 78 -14.82 12.79 -10.90
C VAL A 78 -14.63 12.06 -12.23
N ASP A 79 -15.70 11.85 -13.00
CA ASP A 79 -15.61 11.21 -14.31
C ASP A 79 -14.92 12.10 -15.35
N ALA A 80 -15.00 13.42 -15.19
CA ALA A 80 -14.32 14.41 -16.03
C ALA A 80 -12.88 14.73 -15.56
N ALA A 81 -12.43 14.19 -14.44
CA ALA A 81 -11.10 14.50 -13.88
C ALA A 81 -9.96 14.07 -14.83
N CYS A 82 -8.98 14.95 -15.01
CA CYS A 82 -7.82 14.71 -15.91
C CYS A 82 -7.01 13.48 -15.53
N VAL A 83 -6.96 13.18 -14.22
CA VAL A 83 -6.24 12.06 -13.65
C VAL A 83 -6.67 10.69 -14.21
N ASN A 84 -7.92 10.55 -14.64
CA ASN A 84 -8.45 9.30 -15.16
C ASN A 84 -7.72 8.82 -16.42
N CYS A 85 -7.23 9.76 -17.22
CA CYS A 85 -6.50 9.48 -18.44
C CYS A 85 -5.00 9.77 -18.30
N HIS A 86 -4.66 10.96 -17.79
CA HIS A 86 -3.27 11.42 -17.70
C HIS A 86 -2.53 10.93 -16.47
N ARG A 87 -3.22 10.20 -15.58
CA ARG A 87 -2.69 9.64 -14.34
C ARG A 87 -2.34 10.73 -13.32
N ARG A 88 -2.05 10.33 -12.08
CA ARG A 88 -1.74 11.25 -10.99
C ARG A 88 -0.41 11.97 -11.19
N SER A 89 0.56 11.26 -11.76
CA SER A 89 1.88 11.81 -12.10
C SER A 89 1.87 12.77 -13.30
N GLY A 90 0.83 12.74 -14.14
CA GLY A 90 0.80 13.48 -15.39
C GLY A 90 1.63 12.88 -16.53
N PHE A 91 2.20 11.67 -16.34
CA PHE A 91 3.01 11.02 -17.39
C PHE A 91 2.20 10.22 -18.41
N GLY A 92 0.88 10.26 -18.29
CA GLY A 92 -0.01 9.63 -19.24
C GLY A 92 -0.20 8.13 -19.05
N SER A 93 -0.87 7.50 -19.99
CA SER A 93 -1.25 6.08 -19.92
C SER A 93 -1.53 5.51 -21.31
N LYS A 94 -2.14 4.33 -21.36
CA LYS A 94 -2.67 3.73 -22.60
C LYS A 94 -4.16 3.39 -22.44
N ALA A 95 -4.96 3.76 -23.41
CA ALA A 95 -6.34 3.31 -23.55
C ALA A 95 -6.42 2.36 -24.78
N GLY A 96 -6.30 1.08 -24.54
CA GLY A 96 -6.18 0.09 -25.61
C GLY A 96 -4.90 0.30 -26.44
N ARG A 97 -5.07 0.67 -27.73
CA ARG A 97 -3.95 0.98 -28.64
C ARG A 97 -3.61 2.47 -28.68
N ILE A 98 -4.40 3.33 -28.04
CA ILE A 98 -4.21 4.76 -28.03
C ILE A 98 -3.35 5.13 -26.84
N ALA A 99 -2.27 5.84 -27.11
CA ALA A 99 -1.40 6.40 -26.10
C ALA A 99 -1.94 7.75 -25.65
N ILE A 100 -2.05 7.93 -24.34
CA ILE A 100 -2.42 9.19 -23.70
C ILE A 100 -1.12 9.88 -23.32
N PRO A 101 -0.83 11.06 -23.89
CA PRO A 101 0.47 11.70 -23.75
C PRO A 101 0.69 12.26 -22.34
N PRO A 102 1.96 12.46 -21.95
CA PRO A 102 2.31 13.25 -20.77
C PRO A 102 1.85 14.69 -20.91
N ILE A 103 1.46 15.27 -19.77
CA ILE A 103 1.02 16.68 -19.66
C ILE A 103 1.70 17.41 -18.52
N THR A 104 2.90 17.00 -18.14
CA THR A 104 3.73 17.74 -17.18
C THR A 104 4.29 19.00 -17.81
N GLY A 105 4.70 19.97 -17.00
CA GLY A 105 5.22 21.26 -17.48
C GLY A 105 6.33 21.13 -18.49
N ARG A 106 7.26 20.20 -18.28
CA ARG A 106 8.35 19.89 -19.20
C ARG A 106 7.86 19.43 -20.58
N TYR A 107 6.79 18.63 -20.62
CA TYR A 107 6.21 18.15 -21.87
C TYR A 107 5.41 19.18 -22.63
N LEU A 108 4.70 20.03 -21.90
CA LEU A 108 3.80 20.99 -22.51
C LEU A 108 4.53 22.23 -23.02
N PHE A 109 5.48 22.78 -22.23
CA PHE A 109 6.02 24.12 -22.44
C PHE A 109 7.45 24.17 -22.95
N HIS A 110 8.13 23.03 -23.11
CA HIS A 110 9.49 23.00 -23.63
C HIS A 110 9.58 22.33 -25.00
N GLN A 111 10.44 22.87 -25.85
CA GLN A 111 10.75 22.26 -27.13
C GLN A 111 11.49 20.94 -26.92
N ARG A 112 11.29 19.99 -27.81
CA ARG A 112 12.05 18.76 -27.82
C ARG A 112 13.49 19.09 -28.21
N ASP A 113 14.39 19.07 -27.25
CA ASP A 113 15.80 19.09 -27.55
C ASP A 113 16.20 17.75 -28.21
N SER A 114 16.45 17.80 -29.49
CA SER A 114 16.56 16.64 -30.37
C SER A 114 17.73 15.72 -30.07
N VAL A 115 18.67 16.07 -29.16
CA VAL A 115 19.93 15.32 -29.01
C VAL A 115 20.43 15.15 -27.57
N GLU A 116 20.08 15.98 -26.61
CA GLU A 116 20.81 16.00 -25.32
C GLU A 116 20.08 15.47 -24.09
N GLU A 117 18.76 15.39 -24.08
CA GLU A 117 17.98 14.82 -23.00
C GLU A 117 17.06 13.70 -23.51
N PRO A 118 17.33 12.45 -23.13
CA PRO A 118 16.40 11.38 -23.41
C PRO A 118 15.15 11.62 -22.58
N ASP A 119 14.14 12.19 -23.20
CA ASP A 119 12.81 12.21 -22.61
C ASP A 119 12.32 10.78 -22.45
N LEU A 120 11.83 10.47 -21.28
CA LEU A 120 11.13 9.27 -20.86
C LEU A 120 11.19 8.07 -21.83
N PRO A 121 11.84 6.97 -21.47
CA PRO A 121 12.12 5.85 -22.37
C PRO A 121 10.88 5.17 -22.92
N TYR A 122 9.75 5.38 -22.28
CA TYR A 122 8.49 4.73 -22.67
C TYR A 122 7.60 5.56 -23.59
N VAL A 123 7.92 6.82 -23.82
CA VAL A 123 7.01 7.77 -24.45
C VAL A 123 7.58 8.39 -25.73
N VAL A 124 8.78 7.98 -26.13
CA VAL A 124 9.45 8.50 -27.34
C VAL A 124 8.58 8.40 -28.60
N SER A 125 7.70 7.40 -28.67
CA SER A 125 6.78 7.25 -29.81
C SER A 125 5.48 8.05 -29.69
N ILE A 126 5.25 8.75 -28.58
CA ILE A 126 3.97 9.40 -28.26
C ILE A 126 4.09 10.92 -28.25
N ARG A 127 5.30 11.44 -28.18
CA ARG A 127 5.50 12.87 -28.26
C ARG A 127 5.20 13.35 -29.67
N ALA A 128 4.10 14.09 -29.80
CA ALA A 128 3.80 14.78 -31.04
C ALA A 128 4.93 15.74 -31.38
N ASP A 129 5.38 15.72 -32.62
CA ASP A 129 6.30 16.72 -33.18
C ASP A 129 5.47 17.98 -33.38
N ARG A 130 5.41 18.86 -32.39
CA ARG A 130 4.64 20.09 -32.36
C ARG A 130 5.39 21.17 -31.59
N ASP A 131 5.04 22.43 -31.84
CA ASP A 131 5.54 23.56 -31.06
C ASP A 131 5.12 23.47 -29.58
N PRO A 132 5.93 23.99 -28.65
CA PRO A 132 5.56 24.12 -27.25
C PRO A 132 4.22 24.88 -27.10
N TYR A 133 3.44 24.51 -26.07
CA TYR A 133 2.25 25.31 -25.74
C TYR A 133 2.66 26.64 -25.10
N THR A 134 1.86 27.66 -25.38
CA THR A 134 1.71 28.84 -24.51
C THR A 134 0.50 28.60 -23.61
N ASP A 135 0.27 29.50 -22.65
CA ASP A 135 -0.91 29.40 -21.79
C ASP A 135 -2.21 29.48 -22.59
N GLU A 136 -2.22 30.36 -23.63
CA GLU A 136 -3.38 30.57 -24.53
C GLU A 136 -3.62 29.33 -25.42
N THR A 137 -2.56 28.75 -25.99
CA THR A 137 -2.73 27.59 -26.87
C THR A 137 -3.06 26.33 -26.05
N LEU A 138 -2.59 26.22 -24.80
CA LEU A 138 -2.99 25.14 -23.91
C LEU A 138 -4.44 25.28 -23.45
N ALA A 139 -4.90 26.51 -23.14
CA ALA A 139 -6.30 26.76 -22.83
C ALA A 139 -7.21 26.39 -24.01
N ARG A 140 -6.81 26.73 -25.26
CA ARG A 140 -7.49 26.32 -26.48
C ARG A 140 -7.52 24.78 -26.61
N ALA A 141 -6.39 24.10 -26.35
CA ALA A 141 -6.35 22.64 -26.42
C ALA A 141 -7.32 21.97 -25.43
N ILE A 142 -7.46 22.52 -24.24
CA ILE A 142 -8.36 21.99 -23.21
C ILE A 142 -9.83 22.29 -23.53
N ARG A 143 -10.14 23.49 -24.05
CA ARG A 143 -11.53 23.91 -24.37
C ARG A 143 -12.02 23.38 -25.70
N GLU A 144 -11.18 23.40 -26.73
CA GLU A 144 -11.57 23.21 -28.13
C GLU A 144 -10.97 21.95 -28.77
N GLY A 145 -10.05 21.25 -28.05
CA GLY A 145 -9.40 20.03 -28.58
C GLY A 145 -8.39 20.30 -29.72
N LEU A 146 -7.78 21.50 -29.78
CA LEU A 146 -6.79 21.87 -30.80
C LEU A 146 -5.41 22.01 -30.18
N ASP A 147 -4.40 21.37 -30.76
CA ASP A 147 -3.01 21.45 -30.27
C ASP A 147 -2.40 22.85 -30.48
N SER A 148 -1.09 23.00 -30.16
CA SER A 148 -0.38 24.28 -30.27
C SER A 148 -0.34 24.81 -31.70
N GLU A 149 -0.39 23.94 -32.72
CA GLU A 149 -0.38 24.27 -34.13
C GLU A 149 -1.80 24.36 -34.74
N GLY A 150 -2.86 24.14 -33.95
CA GLY A 150 -4.25 24.16 -34.39
C GLY A 150 -4.74 22.85 -35.03
N LYS A 151 -4.00 21.74 -34.87
CA LYS A 151 -4.42 20.38 -35.29
C LYS A 151 -5.34 19.77 -34.26
N PRO A 152 -6.37 19.00 -34.66
CA PRO A 152 -7.26 18.32 -33.72
C PRO A 152 -6.50 17.32 -32.83
N LEU A 153 -6.79 17.32 -31.54
CA LEU A 153 -6.37 16.31 -30.60
C LEU A 153 -7.11 14.99 -30.86
N ASN A 154 -6.66 13.91 -30.22
CA ASN A 154 -7.34 12.63 -30.29
C ASN A 154 -8.76 12.75 -29.69
N TYR A 155 -9.75 12.10 -30.29
CA TYR A 155 -11.16 12.11 -29.89
C TYR A 155 -11.41 11.62 -28.45
N LEU A 156 -10.45 10.93 -27.84
CA LEU A 156 -10.53 10.53 -26.42
C LEU A 156 -10.35 11.70 -25.47
N MET A 157 -9.71 12.81 -25.91
CA MET A 157 -9.56 14.01 -25.08
C MET A 157 -10.87 14.79 -25.08
N PRO A 158 -11.54 14.96 -23.92
CA PRO A 158 -12.75 15.75 -23.82
C PRO A 158 -12.50 17.25 -24.02
N HIS A 159 -13.54 17.97 -24.38
CA HIS A 159 -13.58 19.44 -24.35
C HIS A 159 -14.16 19.90 -23.01
N PHE A 160 -13.45 20.75 -22.30
CA PHE A 160 -13.80 21.15 -20.94
C PHE A 160 -14.41 22.53 -20.87
N ASN A 161 -15.51 22.67 -20.13
CA ASN A 161 -16.15 23.94 -19.82
C ASN A 161 -15.48 24.60 -18.60
N LEU A 162 -14.43 25.36 -18.83
CA LEU A 162 -13.65 26.05 -17.81
C LEU A 162 -13.64 27.55 -18.05
N ASP A 163 -14.00 28.34 -17.03
CA ASP A 163 -13.77 29.77 -17.02
C ASP A 163 -12.26 30.11 -16.94
N ASP A 164 -11.92 31.39 -17.13
CA ASP A 164 -10.53 31.80 -17.20
C ASP A 164 -9.79 31.63 -15.86
N ALA A 165 -10.45 31.79 -14.71
CA ALA A 165 -9.83 31.65 -13.40
C ALA A 165 -9.49 30.18 -13.10
N ASN A 166 -10.41 29.25 -13.35
CA ASN A 166 -10.19 27.83 -13.21
C ASN A 166 -9.18 27.30 -14.24
N MET A 167 -9.19 27.82 -15.48
CA MET A 167 -8.19 27.47 -16.51
C MET A 167 -6.79 27.90 -16.09
N LEU A 168 -6.62 29.10 -15.58
CA LEU A 168 -5.32 29.61 -15.10
C LEU A 168 -4.79 28.79 -13.91
N ALA A 169 -5.69 28.40 -12.99
CA ALA A 169 -5.34 27.53 -11.87
C ALA A 169 -4.89 26.15 -12.36
N LEU A 170 -5.59 25.54 -13.30
CA LEU A 170 -5.22 24.25 -13.88
C LEU A 170 -3.88 24.32 -14.62
N ILE A 171 -3.67 25.32 -15.46
CA ILE A 171 -2.39 25.53 -16.18
C ILE A 171 -1.24 25.74 -15.20
N GLY A 172 -1.47 26.54 -14.14
CA GLY A 172 -0.50 26.71 -13.06
C GLY A 172 -0.11 25.39 -12.39
N TYR A 173 -1.08 24.54 -12.09
CA TYR A 173 -0.83 23.21 -11.55
C TYR A 173 -0.01 22.32 -12.51
N LEU A 174 -0.39 22.26 -13.79
CA LEU A 174 0.31 21.47 -14.81
C LEU A 174 1.78 21.91 -14.99
N LYS A 175 2.09 23.18 -14.88
CA LYS A 175 3.46 23.71 -14.94
C LYS A 175 4.36 23.21 -13.79
N HIS A 176 3.76 22.78 -12.68
CA HIS A 176 4.46 22.34 -11.49
C HIS A 176 4.37 20.84 -11.23
N LEU A 177 3.60 20.11 -12.05
CA LEU A 177 3.30 18.70 -11.83
C LEU A 177 4.54 17.77 -11.82
N ASP A 178 5.64 18.18 -12.45
CA ASP A 178 6.90 17.45 -12.54
C ASP A 178 8.06 18.06 -11.72
N LYS A 179 7.78 19.08 -10.88
CA LYS A 179 8.83 19.87 -10.20
C LYS A 179 9.23 19.44 -8.79
N PRO A 180 8.49 18.65 -8.00
CA PRO A 180 8.97 18.32 -6.69
C PRO A 180 10.25 17.48 -6.81
N LYS A 181 11.33 17.91 -6.15
CA LYS A 181 12.45 17.01 -5.86
C LYS A 181 11.89 15.88 -5.04
N SER A 182 11.88 14.68 -5.60
CA SER A 182 11.40 13.51 -4.88
C SER A 182 12.27 13.25 -3.66
N PRO A 183 11.68 13.06 -2.47
CA PRO A 183 12.45 12.70 -1.30
C PRO A 183 13.34 11.49 -1.59
N GLY A 184 14.54 11.47 -1.03
CA GLY A 184 15.46 10.35 -1.18
C GLY A 184 16.03 10.15 -2.59
N VAL A 185 15.90 11.12 -3.49
CA VAL A 185 16.48 11.08 -4.84
C VAL A 185 17.58 12.10 -4.96
N THR A 186 18.81 11.62 -5.19
CA THR A 186 19.98 12.43 -5.50
C THR A 186 20.52 12.10 -6.89
N ASP A 187 21.48 12.83 -7.39
CA ASP A 187 22.09 12.54 -8.70
C ASP A 187 22.85 11.20 -8.73
N ALA A 188 23.31 10.72 -7.58
CA ALA A 188 24.12 9.52 -7.45
C ALA A 188 23.41 8.34 -6.75
N VAL A 189 22.43 8.62 -5.89
CA VAL A 189 21.84 7.62 -4.98
C VAL A 189 20.32 7.74 -4.96
N LEU A 190 19.66 6.58 -4.91
CA LEU A 190 18.26 6.42 -4.52
C LEU A 190 18.21 5.84 -3.12
N HIS A 191 17.56 6.55 -2.20
CA HIS A 191 17.40 6.13 -0.82
C HIS A 191 16.06 5.41 -0.64
N PHE A 192 16.09 4.27 0.05
CA PHE A 192 14.92 3.45 0.38
C PHE A 192 14.93 3.13 1.87
N ALA A 193 13.75 2.94 2.45
CA ALA A 193 13.65 2.42 3.81
C ALA A 193 13.00 1.04 3.83
N THR A 194 13.24 0.30 4.92
CA THR A 194 12.39 -0.79 5.38
C THR A 194 12.00 -0.52 6.83
N ILE A 195 10.75 -0.84 7.19
CA ILE A 195 10.19 -0.53 8.51
C ILE A 195 9.91 -1.84 9.24
N ILE A 196 10.31 -1.90 10.52
CA ILE A 196 10.08 -3.06 11.38
C ILE A 196 9.37 -2.58 12.65
N THR A 197 8.18 -3.14 12.92
CA THR A 197 7.44 -2.85 14.15
C THR A 197 8.01 -3.61 15.35
N PRO A 198 7.81 -3.13 16.60
CA PRO A 198 8.41 -3.75 17.79
C PRO A 198 7.94 -5.17 18.07
N ASP A 199 6.73 -5.51 17.64
CA ASP A 199 6.06 -6.80 17.82
C ASP A 199 6.29 -7.78 16.65
N ALA A 200 7.10 -7.39 15.66
CA ALA A 200 7.46 -8.26 14.55
C ALA A 200 8.36 -9.42 15.02
N ASP A 201 8.17 -10.59 14.44
CA ASP A 201 8.97 -11.77 14.73
C ASP A 201 10.46 -11.53 14.41
N PRO A 202 11.38 -11.69 15.37
CA PRO A 202 12.79 -11.37 15.18
C PRO A 202 13.51 -12.31 14.20
N VAL A 203 13.02 -13.55 14.00
CA VAL A 203 13.58 -14.49 13.02
C VAL A 203 13.18 -14.07 11.62
N LYS A 204 11.90 -13.72 11.42
CA LYS A 204 11.38 -13.18 10.16
C LYS A 204 12.09 -11.86 9.80
N ALA A 205 12.27 -10.96 10.78
CA ALA A 205 12.97 -9.69 10.60
C ALA A 205 14.42 -9.89 10.12
N ARG A 206 15.15 -10.81 10.74
CA ARG A 206 16.52 -11.15 10.33
C ARG A 206 16.56 -11.74 8.93
N GLY A 207 15.65 -12.67 8.61
CA GLY A 207 15.55 -13.25 7.28
C GLY A 207 15.29 -12.20 6.20
N MET A 208 14.35 -11.27 6.44
CA MET A 208 14.05 -10.15 5.57
C MET A 208 15.26 -9.24 5.34
N LEU A 209 15.92 -8.81 6.41
CA LEU A 209 17.08 -7.91 6.33
C LEU A 209 18.23 -8.54 5.55
N ASN A 210 18.54 -9.83 5.78
CA ASN A 210 19.59 -10.51 5.02
C ASN A 210 19.34 -10.49 3.50
N VAL A 211 18.09 -10.62 3.09
CA VAL A 211 17.72 -10.55 1.67
C VAL A 211 17.85 -9.11 1.13
N LEU A 212 17.33 -8.12 1.86
CA LEU A 212 17.40 -6.71 1.46
C LEU A 212 18.85 -6.24 1.30
N GLU A 213 19.67 -6.44 2.33
CA GLU A 213 21.07 -6.01 2.35
C GLU A 213 21.87 -6.65 1.20
N GLN A 214 21.71 -7.95 0.99
CA GLN A 214 22.41 -8.65 -0.08
C GLN A 214 21.91 -8.23 -1.47
N PHE A 215 20.60 -8.01 -1.64
CA PHE A 215 20.05 -7.56 -2.93
C PHE A 215 20.56 -6.17 -3.31
N PHE A 216 20.57 -5.24 -2.36
CA PHE A 216 21.11 -3.90 -2.54
C PHE A 216 22.62 -3.92 -2.85
N ALA A 217 23.38 -4.75 -2.13
CA ALA A 217 24.79 -4.96 -2.41
C ALA A 217 25.03 -5.47 -3.84
N ASP A 218 24.31 -6.50 -4.27
CA ASP A 218 24.41 -7.06 -5.63
C ASP A 218 24.05 -6.05 -6.71
N ARG A 219 23.00 -5.26 -6.46
CA ARG A 219 22.58 -4.19 -7.37
C ARG A 219 23.69 -3.15 -7.54
N ASN A 220 24.31 -2.73 -6.44
CA ASN A 220 25.36 -1.73 -6.43
C ASN A 220 26.68 -2.24 -7.05
N VAL A 221 27.02 -3.51 -6.89
CA VAL A 221 28.20 -4.12 -7.55
C VAL A 221 28.07 -4.12 -9.06
N ARG A 222 26.87 -4.47 -9.58
CA ARG A 222 26.61 -4.45 -11.04
C ARG A 222 26.76 -3.06 -11.64
N GLN A 223 26.52 -2.02 -10.86
CA GLN A 223 26.65 -0.62 -11.31
C GLN A 223 28.07 -0.11 -11.25
N ARG A 224 28.90 -0.65 -10.33
CA ARG A 224 30.32 -0.30 -10.19
C ARG A 224 31.22 -1.10 -11.14
N GLY A 225 30.68 -2.13 -11.80
CA GLY A 225 31.42 -2.94 -12.76
C GLY A 225 31.97 -2.06 -13.90
N PRO A 226 33.11 -2.42 -14.52
CA PRO A 226 33.63 -1.70 -15.66
C PRO A 226 32.55 -1.68 -16.75
N THR A 227 32.01 -0.51 -17.02
CA THR A 227 31.20 -0.29 -18.22
C THR A 227 32.04 -0.84 -19.37
N PRO A 228 31.51 -1.77 -20.21
CA PRO A 228 32.24 -2.16 -21.40
C PRO A 228 32.65 -0.89 -22.07
N SER A 229 33.96 -0.66 -22.20
CA SER A 229 34.49 0.52 -22.84
C SER A 229 34.03 0.45 -24.29
N LEU A 230 32.88 0.96 -24.62
CA LEU A 230 32.51 1.38 -25.94
C LEU A 230 33.42 2.58 -26.29
N ARG A 231 34.69 2.25 -26.46
CA ARG A 231 35.63 3.05 -27.27
C ARG A 231 35.17 2.93 -28.71
N SER A 232 34.08 3.53 -29.02
CA SER A 232 33.62 3.76 -30.35
C SER A 232 33.13 5.20 -30.41
N SER A 233 33.81 5.94 -31.23
CA SER A 233 33.56 7.30 -31.64
C SER A 233 32.08 7.53 -31.96
N GLY A 234 31.38 8.13 -31.05
CA GLY A 234 30.00 8.55 -31.22
C GLY A 234 29.35 8.65 -29.83
N LYS A 235 29.22 9.86 -29.32
CA LYS A 235 28.42 10.16 -28.14
C LYS A 235 26.96 9.84 -28.45
N THR A 236 26.56 8.58 -28.39
CA THR A 236 25.18 8.19 -28.61
C THR A 236 24.37 8.56 -27.37
N THR A 237 23.22 9.15 -27.58
CA THR A 237 22.18 9.46 -26.60
C THR A 237 21.92 8.28 -25.67
N PHE A 238 22.00 7.04 -26.17
CA PHE A 238 21.86 5.79 -25.43
C PHE A 238 22.94 5.61 -24.34
N SER A 239 24.18 6.04 -24.56
CA SER A 239 25.25 5.96 -23.55
C SER A 239 25.01 6.91 -22.38
N LYS A 240 24.57 8.14 -22.66
CA LYS A 240 24.19 9.11 -21.61
C LYS A 240 22.98 8.61 -20.80
N MET A 241 22.01 7.97 -21.45
CA MET A 241 20.85 7.35 -20.85
C MET A 241 21.21 6.25 -19.84
N MET A 242 22.13 5.37 -20.22
CA MET A 242 22.62 4.29 -19.34
C MET A 242 23.31 4.82 -18.08
N PHE A 243 23.99 5.96 -18.14
CA PHE A 243 24.61 6.57 -16.97
C PHE A 243 23.62 7.24 -16.01
N LYS A 244 22.53 7.80 -16.51
CA LYS A 244 21.48 8.43 -15.68
C LYS A 244 20.65 7.40 -14.91
N VAL A 245 20.48 6.19 -15.46
CA VAL A 245 19.73 5.08 -14.83
C VAL A 245 20.52 4.40 -13.70
N ASN A 246 21.82 4.56 -13.64
CA ASN A 246 22.73 3.82 -12.77
C ASN A 246 23.01 4.53 -11.45
N ARG A 247 21.96 4.91 -10.71
CA ARG A 247 22.13 5.40 -9.33
C ARG A 247 22.33 4.24 -8.36
N LEU A 248 23.18 4.44 -7.38
CA LEU A 248 23.34 3.48 -6.27
C LEU A 248 22.06 3.44 -5.44
N TRP A 249 21.84 2.33 -4.77
CA TRP A 249 20.74 2.17 -3.84
C TRP A 249 21.27 2.16 -2.41
N GLU A 250 20.64 2.92 -1.53
CA GLU A 250 20.95 2.95 -0.11
C GLU A 250 19.71 2.51 0.68
N LEU A 251 19.91 1.61 1.63
CA LEU A 251 18.86 1.07 2.48
C LEU A 251 18.96 1.64 3.89
N HIS A 252 17.90 2.27 4.35
CA HIS A 252 17.70 2.70 5.73
C HIS A 252 16.79 1.72 6.46
N VAL A 253 17.18 1.30 7.67
CA VAL A 253 16.39 0.35 8.47
C VAL A 253 15.75 1.09 9.63
N TRP A 254 14.46 1.39 9.52
CA TRP A 254 13.71 2.09 10.55
C TRP A 254 13.03 1.10 11.49
N LYS A 255 13.58 0.96 12.69
CA LYS A 255 13.03 0.12 13.75
C LYS A 255 12.19 0.95 14.69
N LEU A 256 10.89 0.71 14.70
CA LEU A 256 9.96 1.36 15.62
C LEU A 256 10.06 0.76 17.01
N THR A 257 9.74 1.55 18.02
CA THR A 257 9.81 1.17 19.43
C THR A 257 8.56 1.62 20.18
N GLY A 258 8.25 0.95 21.29
CA GLY A 258 7.13 1.32 22.14
C GLY A 258 5.76 1.13 21.52
N GLU A 259 4.79 1.88 22.02
CA GLU A 259 3.38 1.79 21.64
C GLU A 259 3.08 2.40 20.27
N ALA A 260 2.12 1.82 19.55
CA ALA A 260 1.74 2.23 18.18
C ALA A 260 1.37 3.72 18.06
N ALA A 261 0.81 4.30 19.11
CA ALA A 261 0.47 5.72 19.15
C ALA A 261 1.69 6.66 19.00
N THR A 262 2.92 6.16 19.26
CA THR A 262 4.16 6.94 19.13
C THR A 262 4.86 6.73 17.78
N TRP A 263 4.40 5.81 16.94
CA TRP A 263 5.11 5.43 15.72
C TRP A 263 5.06 6.54 14.66
N GLN A 264 3.96 7.26 14.56
CA GLN A 264 3.84 8.38 13.62
C GLN A 264 4.99 9.39 13.79
N ASP A 265 5.22 9.86 15.04
CA ASP A 265 6.30 10.80 15.34
C ASP A 265 7.70 10.22 15.08
N GLN A 266 7.87 8.89 15.27
CA GLN A 266 9.14 8.22 14.98
C GLN A 266 9.40 8.18 13.47
N LEU A 267 8.40 7.82 12.68
CA LEU A 267 8.47 7.76 11.22
C LEU A 267 8.74 9.14 10.62
N GLU A 268 8.07 10.18 11.11
CA GLU A 268 8.31 11.57 10.67
C GLU A 268 9.74 12.04 10.98
N ARG A 269 10.27 11.68 12.15
CA ARG A 269 11.68 11.97 12.48
C ARG A 269 12.67 11.23 11.60
N HIS A 270 12.44 9.93 11.34
CA HIS A 270 13.27 9.17 10.42
C HIS A 270 13.25 9.78 9.03
N PHE A 271 12.06 10.08 8.51
CA PHE A 271 11.90 10.66 7.18
C PHE A 271 12.53 12.05 7.04
N ALA A 272 12.47 12.88 8.10
CA ALA A 272 13.12 14.19 8.11
C ALA A 272 14.66 14.10 8.12
N GLN A 273 15.22 13.06 8.76
CA GLN A 273 16.66 12.83 8.85
C GLN A 273 17.20 12.09 7.61
N GLU A 274 16.46 11.13 7.12
CA GLU A 274 16.81 10.22 6.03
C GLU A 274 15.64 10.16 5.03
N PRO A 275 15.42 11.20 4.19
CA PRO A 275 14.36 11.18 3.20
C PRO A 275 14.53 10.01 2.24
N VAL A 276 13.45 9.30 1.92
CA VAL A 276 13.46 8.12 1.05
C VAL A 276 12.46 8.23 -0.08
N LEU A 277 12.77 7.63 -1.23
CA LEU A 277 11.87 7.54 -2.38
C LEU A 277 10.71 6.58 -2.12
N ALA A 278 10.97 5.46 -1.43
CA ALA A 278 9.98 4.46 -1.10
C ALA A 278 10.40 3.62 0.12
N VAL A 279 9.42 3.05 0.79
CA VAL A 279 9.58 1.95 1.74
C VAL A 279 9.41 0.64 0.99
N VAL A 280 10.30 -0.34 1.19
CA VAL A 280 10.25 -1.64 0.53
C VAL A 280 10.27 -2.79 1.56
N SER A 281 9.35 -3.72 1.41
CA SER A 281 9.30 -4.98 2.18
C SER A 281 9.39 -4.79 3.69
N GLY A 282 8.62 -3.90 4.29
CA GLY A 282 8.55 -3.78 5.75
C GLY A 282 8.03 -5.07 6.42
N LEU A 283 8.19 -5.18 7.73
CA LEU A 283 7.65 -6.28 8.52
C LEU A 283 6.84 -5.74 9.69
N GLY A 284 5.54 -6.01 9.67
CA GLY A 284 4.60 -5.70 10.72
C GLY A 284 4.28 -6.92 11.60
N GLY A 285 3.98 -6.67 12.87
CA GLY A 285 3.34 -7.62 13.75
C GLY A 285 1.82 -7.53 13.64
N LYS A 286 1.17 -7.06 14.70
CA LYS A 286 -0.30 -7.01 14.81
C LYS A 286 -0.95 -5.75 14.23
N ASN A 287 -0.19 -4.68 14.10
CA ASN A 287 -0.68 -3.39 13.66
C ASN A 287 0.28 -2.76 12.63
N TRP A 288 -0.26 -2.36 11.49
CA TRP A 288 0.47 -1.65 10.44
C TRP A 288 -0.15 -0.28 10.12
N GLU A 289 -1.30 0.04 10.71
CA GLU A 289 -2.07 1.26 10.44
C GLU A 289 -1.24 2.56 10.53
N PRO A 290 -0.41 2.79 11.58
CA PRO A 290 0.37 4.02 11.66
C PRO A 290 1.44 4.14 10.55
N VAL A 291 1.99 3.01 10.09
CA VAL A 291 2.97 3.00 8.98
C VAL A 291 2.27 3.30 7.67
N HIS A 292 1.11 2.69 7.45
CA HIS A 292 0.28 2.95 6.28
C HIS A 292 -0.14 4.43 6.22
N ALA A 293 -0.71 4.96 7.30
CA ALA A 293 -1.12 6.36 7.39
C ALA A 293 0.05 7.33 7.14
N PHE A 294 1.23 7.03 7.67
CA PHE A 294 2.45 7.80 7.39
C PHE A 294 2.79 7.80 5.89
N CYS A 295 2.79 6.63 5.25
CA CYS A 295 3.13 6.50 3.84
C CYS A 295 2.15 7.28 2.94
N GLU A 296 0.85 7.21 3.23
CA GLU A 296 -0.18 7.95 2.51
C GLU A 296 -0.05 9.48 2.73
N HIS A 297 0.14 9.90 3.99
CA HIS A 297 0.24 11.32 4.35
C HIS A 297 1.52 11.97 3.77
N GLN A 298 2.65 11.27 3.79
CA GLN A 298 3.93 11.77 3.27
C GLN A 298 4.13 11.52 1.78
N ALA A 299 3.16 10.91 1.11
CA ALA A 299 3.24 10.53 -0.30
C ALA A 299 4.48 9.63 -0.60
N VAL A 300 4.79 8.69 0.29
CA VAL A 300 5.90 7.74 0.18
C VAL A 300 5.37 6.37 -0.20
N PRO A 301 5.68 5.83 -1.39
CA PRO A 301 5.28 4.48 -1.76
C PRO A 301 5.74 3.44 -0.74
N CYS A 302 4.79 2.65 -0.20
CA CYS A 302 5.05 1.53 0.69
C CYS A 302 4.79 0.22 -0.08
N LEU A 303 5.87 -0.45 -0.46
CA LEU A 303 5.85 -1.51 -1.45
C LEU A 303 5.98 -2.87 -0.81
N PHE A 304 4.90 -3.64 -0.84
CA PHE A 304 4.83 -5.05 -0.45
C PHE A 304 5.34 -5.34 0.97
N PRO A 305 4.82 -4.65 2.00
CA PRO A 305 5.14 -5.01 3.38
C PRO A 305 4.63 -6.42 3.70
N ASN A 306 5.39 -7.14 4.52
CA ASN A 306 5.01 -8.44 5.06
C ASN A 306 4.11 -8.24 6.28
N VAL A 307 2.80 -8.18 6.04
CA VAL A 307 1.76 -7.95 7.05
C VAL A 307 0.63 -8.95 6.87
N GLU A 308 0.08 -9.44 7.97
CA GLU A 308 -1.00 -10.41 7.96
C GLU A 308 -2.38 -9.76 7.82
N ALA A 309 -2.52 -8.55 8.36
CA ALA A 309 -3.74 -7.74 8.30
C ALA A 309 -3.40 -6.33 7.78
N PRO A 310 -3.42 -6.09 6.47
CA PRO A 310 -3.35 -4.74 5.92
C PRO A 310 -4.52 -3.88 6.43
N PRO A 311 -4.38 -2.55 6.48
CA PRO A 311 -5.47 -1.66 6.88
C PRO A 311 -6.74 -1.84 6.03
N VAL A 312 -7.90 -1.77 6.67
CA VAL A 312 -9.20 -2.04 6.03
C VAL A 312 -9.49 -1.13 4.83
N ASN A 313 -9.09 0.14 4.90
CA ASN A 313 -9.35 1.13 3.86
C ASN A 313 -8.22 1.26 2.83
N ALA A 314 -7.24 0.37 2.84
CA ALA A 314 -6.09 0.44 1.92
C ALA A 314 -6.46 0.40 0.42
N ASP A 315 -7.65 -0.08 0.06
CA ASP A 315 -8.19 -0.01 -1.30
C ASP A 315 -8.48 1.42 -1.78
N GLN A 316 -8.70 2.35 -0.87
CA GLN A 316 -9.06 3.75 -1.16
C GLN A 316 -7.84 4.66 -1.24
N ASP A 317 -6.68 4.16 -0.83
CA ASP A 317 -5.43 4.88 -0.75
C ASP A 317 -4.57 4.69 -2.02
N PHE A 318 -3.43 5.37 -2.10
CA PHE A 318 -2.66 5.41 -3.33
C PHE A 318 -1.24 4.85 -3.22
N TYR A 319 -0.51 5.17 -2.15
CA TYR A 319 0.93 4.90 -2.08
C TYR A 319 1.29 3.51 -1.58
N SER A 320 0.40 2.84 -0.86
CA SER A 320 0.67 1.54 -0.26
C SER A 320 0.20 0.40 -1.16
N ILE A 321 1.12 -0.50 -1.54
CA ILE A 321 0.84 -1.67 -2.37
C ILE A 321 1.16 -2.93 -1.57
N TYR A 322 0.21 -3.86 -1.52
CA TYR A 322 0.29 -5.12 -0.79
C TYR A 322 0.26 -6.32 -1.73
N PHE A 323 0.84 -7.45 -1.29
CA PHE A 323 0.66 -8.70 -2.04
C PHE A 323 -0.78 -9.19 -1.98
N SER A 324 -1.43 -9.17 -0.82
CA SER A 324 -2.82 -9.61 -0.66
C SER A 324 -3.51 -8.88 0.50
N LYS A 325 -4.82 -9.08 0.65
CA LYS A 325 -5.60 -8.62 1.81
C LYS A 325 -5.35 -9.45 3.09
N GLY A 326 -4.39 -10.38 3.09
CA GLY A 326 -4.05 -11.16 4.26
C GLY A 326 -5.24 -11.94 4.82
N VAL A 327 -5.47 -11.82 6.13
CA VAL A 327 -6.57 -12.54 6.82
C VAL A 327 -7.97 -12.13 6.34
N GLU A 328 -8.15 -10.92 5.80
CA GLU A 328 -9.41 -10.52 5.14
C GLU A 328 -9.68 -11.35 3.88
N LEU A 329 -8.66 -11.60 3.06
CA LEU A 329 -8.80 -12.49 1.91
C LEU A 329 -9.21 -13.89 2.36
N GLU A 330 -8.59 -14.41 3.42
CA GLU A 330 -8.92 -15.72 3.97
C GLU A 330 -10.36 -15.78 4.48
N ALA A 331 -10.84 -14.71 5.13
CA ALA A 331 -12.23 -14.57 5.55
C ALA A 331 -13.20 -14.67 4.36
N GLY A 332 -12.89 -13.97 3.26
CA GLY A 332 -13.65 -14.05 2.03
C GLY A 332 -13.67 -15.45 1.40
N LEU A 333 -12.54 -16.17 1.41
CA LEU A 333 -12.45 -17.55 0.90
C LEU A 333 -13.36 -18.49 1.71
N ILE A 334 -13.34 -18.42 3.05
CA ILE A 334 -14.18 -19.23 3.91
C ILE A 334 -15.66 -18.86 3.71
N ALA A 335 -15.98 -17.56 3.70
CA ALA A 335 -17.35 -17.10 3.50
C ALA A 335 -17.92 -17.55 2.14
N ASN A 336 -17.14 -17.47 1.06
CA ASN A 336 -17.53 -17.94 -0.27
C ASN A 336 -17.89 -19.44 -0.25
N ARG A 337 -17.09 -20.26 0.45
CA ARG A 337 -17.33 -21.71 0.56
C ARG A 337 -18.60 -22.04 1.35
N ILE A 338 -18.90 -21.27 2.40
CA ILE A 338 -20.10 -21.46 3.23
C ILE A 338 -21.36 -20.98 2.50
N LEU A 339 -21.30 -19.83 1.83
CA LEU A 339 -22.41 -19.26 1.08
C LEU A 339 -22.72 -20.03 -0.22
N LYS A 340 -21.71 -20.69 -0.78
CA LYS A 340 -21.82 -21.49 -2.03
C LYS A 340 -21.37 -22.93 -1.78
N PRO A 341 -22.13 -23.73 -1.01
CA PRO A 341 -21.66 -25.06 -0.55
C PRO A 341 -21.57 -26.10 -1.67
N GLY A 342 -22.06 -25.82 -2.87
CA GLY A 342 -22.15 -26.80 -3.96
C GLY A 342 -23.03 -27.99 -3.57
N SER A 343 -22.46 -29.22 -3.61
CA SER A 343 -23.13 -30.45 -3.16
C SER A 343 -23.00 -30.72 -1.64
N GLY A 344 -22.31 -29.83 -0.90
CA GLY A 344 -22.09 -29.98 0.54
C GLY A 344 -23.33 -29.67 1.38
N LYS A 345 -23.28 -30.02 2.67
CA LYS A 345 -24.32 -29.67 3.65
C LYS A 345 -24.36 -28.15 3.83
N ALA A 346 -25.56 -27.58 3.86
CA ALA A 346 -25.74 -26.17 4.17
C ALA A 346 -25.36 -25.90 5.63
N VAL A 347 -24.57 -24.85 5.85
CA VAL A 347 -24.14 -24.36 7.15
C VAL A 347 -25.06 -23.22 7.56
N LYS A 348 -25.66 -23.28 8.75
CA LYS A 348 -26.55 -22.24 9.30
C LYS A 348 -25.94 -21.51 10.49
N VAL A 349 -25.15 -22.21 11.28
CA VAL A 349 -24.51 -21.65 12.48
C VAL A 349 -23.01 -21.90 12.40
N VAL A 350 -22.24 -20.82 12.41
CA VAL A 350 -20.78 -20.84 12.45
C VAL A 350 -20.30 -20.27 13.76
N GLN A 351 -19.42 -20.99 14.43
CA GLN A 351 -18.66 -20.47 15.57
C GLN A 351 -17.27 -20.08 15.07
N GLN A 352 -16.79 -18.88 15.39
CA GLN A 352 -15.40 -18.50 15.16
C GLN A 352 -14.67 -18.20 16.47
N ILE A 353 -13.38 -18.57 16.52
CA ILE A 353 -12.53 -18.37 17.69
C ILE A 353 -11.28 -17.60 17.24
N TYR A 354 -10.96 -16.54 17.96
CA TYR A 354 -9.77 -15.72 17.72
C TYR A 354 -9.22 -15.15 19.03
N ARG A 355 -7.97 -14.71 19.05
CA ARG A 355 -7.36 -14.06 20.22
C ARG A 355 -7.47 -12.54 20.09
N ALA A 356 -7.94 -11.88 21.14
CA ALA A 356 -8.03 -10.42 21.18
C ALA A 356 -6.65 -9.78 21.03
N GLY A 357 -6.55 -8.74 20.21
CA GLY A 357 -5.30 -8.03 19.94
C GLY A 357 -4.30 -8.78 19.05
N ASP A 358 -4.74 -9.81 18.32
CA ASP A 358 -3.97 -10.47 17.26
C ASP A 358 -4.63 -10.25 15.90
N SER A 359 -3.91 -10.48 14.80
CA SER A 359 -4.38 -10.34 13.40
C SER A 359 -5.67 -11.13 13.14
N GLY A 360 -5.90 -12.22 13.87
CA GLY A 360 -7.12 -13.01 13.80
C GLY A 360 -8.41 -12.25 14.15
N ALA A 361 -8.32 -11.18 14.92
CA ALA A 361 -9.45 -10.32 15.21
C ALA A 361 -9.95 -9.60 13.93
N ALA A 362 -9.04 -9.13 13.07
CA ALA A 362 -9.39 -8.52 11.79
C ALA A 362 -10.03 -9.55 10.84
N GLY A 363 -9.47 -10.77 10.75
CA GLY A 363 -10.08 -11.86 10.00
C GLY A 363 -11.48 -12.22 10.48
N ALA A 364 -11.66 -12.30 11.81
CA ALA A 364 -12.96 -12.59 12.41
C ALA A 364 -13.99 -11.48 12.15
N GLN A 365 -13.58 -10.23 12.18
CA GLN A 365 -14.45 -9.08 11.85
C GLN A 365 -14.87 -9.12 10.38
N ALA A 366 -13.93 -9.28 9.46
CA ALA A 366 -14.21 -9.37 8.03
C ALA A 366 -15.09 -10.58 7.70
N PHE A 367 -14.86 -11.70 8.38
CA PHE A 367 -15.69 -12.89 8.24
C PHE A 367 -17.13 -12.65 8.69
N ALA A 368 -17.34 -12.03 9.85
CA ALA A 368 -18.68 -11.71 10.34
C ALA A 368 -19.42 -10.75 9.40
N ALA A 369 -18.74 -9.71 8.90
CA ALA A 369 -19.30 -8.74 7.96
C ALA A 369 -19.80 -9.40 6.65
N ALA A 370 -19.11 -10.44 6.17
CA ALA A 370 -19.51 -11.15 4.95
C ALA A 370 -20.89 -11.85 5.05
N PHE A 371 -21.43 -12.01 6.27
CA PHE A 371 -22.72 -12.67 6.53
C PHE A 371 -23.84 -11.73 6.98
N GLU A 372 -23.61 -10.43 7.07
CA GLU A 372 -24.61 -9.45 7.55
C GLU A 372 -25.96 -9.51 6.79
N HIS A 373 -25.93 -9.93 5.53
CA HIS A 373 -27.11 -10.03 4.68
C HIS A 373 -27.43 -11.49 4.28
N SER A 374 -27.10 -12.45 5.14
CA SER A 374 -27.33 -13.88 4.88
C SER A 374 -28.11 -14.54 6.00
N ASP A 375 -28.64 -15.74 5.74
CA ASP A 375 -29.35 -16.57 6.74
C ASP A 375 -28.40 -17.35 7.67
N VAL A 376 -27.08 -17.09 7.57
CA VAL A 376 -26.07 -17.77 8.39
C VAL A 376 -25.79 -16.96 9.65
N THR A 377 -25.90 -17.58 10.80
CA THR A 377 -25.58 -16.96 12.09
C THR A 377 -24.12 -17.18 12.43
N VAL A 378 -23.34 -16.11 12.54
CA VAL A 378 -21.95 -16.13 13.00
C VAL A 378 -21.86 -15.79 14.49
N ARG A 379 -21.30 -16.70 15.28
CA ARG A 379 -21.02 -16.50 16.71
C ARG A 379 -19.52 -16.32 16.89
N SER A 380 -19.10 -15.23 17.51
CA SER A 380 -17.69 -14.90 17.74
C SER A 380 -17.29 -15.14 19.19
N HIS A 381 -16.19 -15.85 19.40
CA HIS A 381 -15.59 -16.05 20.71
C HIS A 381 -14.18 -15.48 20.73
N ALA A 382 -14.04 -14.35 21.40
CA ALA A 382 -12.75 -13.70 21.60
C ALA A 382 -12.04 -14.30 22.83
N LEU A 383 -10.92 -14.98 22.62
CA LEU A 383 -10.02 -15.37 23.71
C LEU A 383 -9.30 -14.13 24.25
N PRO A 384 -9.05 -14.03 25.56
CA PRO A 384 -8.29 -12.91 26.11
C PRO A 384 -6.87 -12.87 25.55
N ALA A 385 -6.31 -11.66 25.47
CA ALA A 385 -4.87 -11.49 25.21
C ALA A 385 -4.11 -12.13 26.40
N GLY A 386 -3.44 -13.24 26.18
CA GLY A 386 -2.80 -14.00 27.26
C GLY A 386 -1.91 -15.14 26.75
N ALA A 387 -1.57 -16.06 27.66
CA ALA A 387 -0.71 -17.18 27.33
C ALA A 387 -1.36 -18.11 26.27
N PRO A 388 -0.55 -18.69 25.37
CA PRO A 388 -1.02 -19.68 24.41
C PRO A 388 -1.79 -20.82 25.08
N GLY A 389 -2.85 -21.30 24.42
CA GLY A 389 -3.71 -22.37 24.89
C GLY A 389 -4.77 -21.97 25.91
N GLN A 390 -4.62 -20.83 26.58
CA GLN A 390 -5.57 -20.40 27.60
C GLN A 390 -6.96 -20.17 26.98
N GLY A 391 -7.97 -20.90 27.49
CA GLY A 391 -9.37 -20.77 27.08
C GLY A 391 -9.72 -21.48 25.76
N VAL A 392 -8.76 -22.04 25.02
CA VAL A 392 -8.99 -22.66 23.70
C VAL A 392 -9.93 -23.88 23.84
N ALA A 393 -9.68 -24.77 24.77
CA ALA A 393 -10.49 -25.98 24.98
C ALA A 393 -11.93 -25.65 25.33
N ASP A 394 -12.19 -24.67 26.20
CA ASP A 394 -13.52 -24.22 26.59
C ASP A 394 -14.26 -23.58 25.42
N ALA A 395 -13.58 -22.75 24.63
CA ALA A 395 -14.15 -22.13 23.45
C ALA A 395 -14.55 -23.15 22.38
N VAL A 396 -13.73 -24.17 22.16
CA VAL A 396 -14.03 -25.29 21.25
C VAL A 396 -15.21 -26.13 21.78
N HIS A 397 -15.27 -26.39 23.08
CA HIS A 397 -16.40 -27.10 23.67
C HIS A 397 -17.73 -26.35 23.47
N GLN A 398 -17.72 -25.03 23.63
CA GLN A 398 -18.88 -24.18 23.37
C GLN A 398 -19.29 -24.18 21.88
N ALA A 399 -18.36 -24.45 20.97
CA ALA A 399 -18.63 -24.55 19.54
C ALA A 399 -19.31 -25.87 19.11
N SER A 400 -19.49 -26.82 20.00
CA SER A 400 -20.02 -28.17 19.69
C SER A 400 -21.43 -28.18 19.06
N SER A 401 -22.23 -27.13 19.28
CA SER A 401 -23.58 -26.99 18.71
C SER A 401 -23.59 -26.24 17.35
N ALA A 402 -22.44 -25.81 16.83
CA ALA A 402 -22.34 -25.15 15.55
C ALA A 402 -22.22 -26.16 14.39
N ASP A 403 -22.62 -25.77 13.19
CA ASP A 403 -22.44 -26.59 11.98
C ASP A 403 -20.99 -26.53 11.48
N ALA A 404 -20.31 -25.41 11.72
CA ALA A 404 -18.90 -25.22 11.35
C ALA A 404 -18.15 -24.39 12.39
N LEU A 405 -16.83 -24.60 12.46
CA LEU A 405 -15.90 -23.86 13.32
C LEU A 405 -14.84 -23.16 12.47
N VAL A 406 -14.56 -21.90 12.77
CA VAL A 406 -13.47 -21.13 12.15
C VAL A 406 -12.42 -20.79 13.20
N LEU A 407 -11.15 -21.12 12.92
CA LEU A 407 -10.02 -20.91 13.81
C LEU A 407 -9.07 -19.85 13.24
N TRP A 408 -9.05 -18.69 13.89
CA TRP A 408 -8.09 -17.60 13.66
C TRP A 408 -7.02 -17.65 14.75
N LEU A 409 -6.26 -18.77 14.82
CA LEU A 409 -5.35 -19.07 15.92
C LEU A 409 -3.92 -19.32 15.42
N ARG A 410 -2.95 -19.05 16.31
CA ARG A 410 -1.54 -19.30 16.12
C ARG A 410 -1.19 -20.78 16.39
N PRO A 411 -0.04 -21.28 15.89
CA PRO A 411 0.39 -22.66 16.11
C PRO A 411 0.41 -23.07 17.58
N ASP A 412 0.82 -22.18 18.48
CA ASP A 412 0.90 -22.46 19.92
C ASP A 412 -0.49 -22.68 20.55
N ASP A 413 -1.51 -21.97 20.08
CA ASP A 413 -2.91 -22.24 20.48
C ASP A 413 -3.43 -23.54 19.87
N LEU A 414 -3.11 -23.80 18.60
CA LEU A 414 -3.53 -25.01 17.87
C LEU A 414 -2.97 -26.31 18.47
N MET A 415 -1.75 -26.26 19.01
CA MET A 415 -1.15 -27.42 19.71
C MET A 415 -1.96 -27.85 20.94
N THR A 416 -2.72 -26.95 21.55
CA THR A 416 -3.50 -27.24 22.76
C THR A 416 -4.86 -27.86 22.48
N LEU A 417 -5.26 -27.98 21.21
CA LEU A 417 -6.56 -28.53 20.82
C LEU A 417 -6.76 -29.99 21.27
N GLY A 418 -5.69 -30.73 21.46
CA GLY A 418 -5.74 -32.13 21.93
C GLY A 418 -6.57 -33.04 21.03
N SER A 419 -6.91 -34.22 21.50
CA SER A 419 -7.84 -35.17 20.85
C SER A 419 -9.31 -34.83 21.19
N ALA A 420 -9.68 -33.53 21.09
CA ALA A 420 -11.03 -33.10 21.44
C ALA A 420 -12.08 -33.75 20.55
N SER A 421 -12.87 -34.63 21.11
CA SER A 421 -13.96 -35.37 20.45
C SER A 421 -15.19 -34.53 20.12
N VAL A 422 -15.17 -33.21 20.31
CA VAL A 422 -16.36 -32.36 20.39
C VAL A 422 -16.34 -31.20 19.39
N ALA A 423 -15.50 -31.24 18.36
CA ALA A 423 -15.52 -30.22 17.31
C ALA A 423 -16.61 -30.50 16.26
N PRO A 424 -17.18 -29.48 15.61
CA PRO A 424 -18.04 -29.64 14.45
C PRO A 424 -17.40 -30.48 13.34
N ASP A 425 -18.23 -31.07 12.46
CA ASP A 425 -17.76 -31.90 11.35
C ASP A 425 -16.87 -31.14 10.36
N VAL A 426 -17.05 -29.83 10.25
CA VAL A 426 -16.30 -28.97 9.36
C VAL A 426 -15.56 -27.89 10.16
N VAL A 427 -14.24 -27.85 10.00
CA VAL A 427 -13.39 -26.84 10.60
C VAL A 427 -12.68 -26.06 9.50
N PHE A 428 -12.69 -24.75 9.57
CA PHE A 428 -11.87 -23.87 8.74
C PHE A 428 -10.74 -23.28 9.59
N MET A 429 -9.58 -23.15 9.03
CA MET A 429 -8.42 -22.59 9.71
C MET A 429 -7.70 -21.58 8.81
N SER A 430 -7.34 -20.43 9.37
CA SER A 430 -6.45 -19.50 8.70
C SER A 430 -5.10 -20.14 8.41
N GLY A 431 -4.73 -20.20 7.15
CA GLY A 431 -3.43 -20.73 6.74
C GLY A 431 -2.29 -19.77 7.09
N LEU A 432 -2.50 -18.46 6.94
CA LEU A 432 -1.50 -17.43 7.27
C LEU A 432 -1.13 -17.44 8.75
N MET A 433 -2.13 -17.56 9.63
CA MET A 433 -1.90 -17.56 11.09
C MET A 433 -1.49 -18.92 11.60
N GLY A 434 -2.13 -19.99 11.16
CA GLY A 434 -1.95 -21.34 11.68
C GLY A 434 -0.70 -22.07 11.16
N GLY A 435 0.01 -21.52 10.19
CA GLY A 435 1.19 -22.15 9.59
C GLY A 435 0.82 -23.26 8.58
N ILE A 436 0.65 -22.89 7.33
CA ILE A 436 0.04 -23.70 6.25
C ILE A 436 0.61 -25.12 6.12
N GLU A 437 1.92 -25.25 5.99
CA GLU A 437 2.59 -26.53 5.67
C GLU A 437 3.21 -27.19 6.90
N HIS A 438 3.21 -26.50 8.04
CA HIS A 438 3.78 -26.96 9.30
C HIS A 438 2.75 -27.02 10.42
N SER A 439 1.47 -27.16 10.05
CA SER A 439 0.40 -27.21 11.04
C SER A 439 0.59 -28.34 12.05
N LEU A 440 0.56 -27.97 13.31
CA LEU A 440 0.68 -28.87 14.45
C LEU A 440 -0.66 -29.49 14.88
N LEU A 441 -1.69 -29.42 14.03
CA LEU A 441 -2.99 -30.02 14.33
C LEU A 441 -2.89 -31.52 14.59
N PRO A 442 -3.59 -32.03 15.62
CA PRO A 442 -3.75 -33.46 15.85
C PRO A 442 -4.39 -34.16 14.63
N PRO A 443 -4.11 -35.49 14.40
CA PRO A 443 -4.62 -36.21 13.24
C PRO A 443 -6.15 -36.14 13.09
N ASP A 444 -6.91 -36.21 14.17
CA ASP A 444 -8.37 -36.17 14.16
C ASP A 444 -8.92 -34.80 13.68
N TRP A 445 -8.18 -33.73 13.98
CA TRP A 445 -8.50 -32.40 13.50
C TRP A 445 -8.16 -32.24 12.01
N ARG A 446 -7.04 -32.81 11.57
CA ARG A 446 -6.60 -32.73 10.16
C ARG A 446 -7.64 -33.32 9.20
N ALA A 447 -8.30 -34.40 9.62
CA ALA A 447 -9.31 -35.09 8.78
C ALA A 447 -10.51 -34.20 8.42
N ARG A 448 -10.84 -33.22 9.25
CA ARG A 448 -12.02 -32.35 9.14
C ARG A 448 -11.71 -30.88 8.87
N THR A 449 -10.40 -30.52 8.79
CA THR A 449 -9.98 -29.13 8.64
C THR A 449 -9.71 -28.75 7.18
N LEU A 450 -10.33 -27.69 6.74
CA LEU A 450 -10.02 -26.97 5.52
C LEU A 450 -9.17 -25.74 5.85
N LEU A 451 -8.02 -25.63 5.19
CA LEU A 451 -7.09 -24.51 5.34
C LEU A 451 -7.36 -23.48 4.25
N THR A 452 -7.32 -22.22 4.57
CA THR A 452 -7.16 -21.19 3.55
C THR A 452 -5.74 -21.23 2.96
N TYR A 453 -5.63 -21.12 1.66
CA TYR A 453 -4.36 -21.24 0.96
C TYR A 453 -4.25 -20.19 -0.16
N PRO A 454 -3.87 -18.92 0.19
CA PRO A 454 -3.85 -17.81 -0.77
C PRO A 454 -2.60 -17.81 -1.66
N PHE A 455 -2.02 -18.98 -1.93
CA PHE A 455 -0.78 -19.16 -2.69
C PHE A 455 -0.95 -20.16 -3.83
N ALA A 456 0.00 -20.16 -4.77
CA ALA A 456 0.13 -21.23 -5.74
C ALA A 456 0.44 -22.55 -5.05
N LEU A 457 -0.12 -23.65 -5.56
CA LEU A 457 0.15 -24.97 -5.01
C LEU A 457 1.64 -25.32 -5.09
N PRO A 458 2.20 -26.11 -4.15
CA PRO A 458 3.64 -26.38 -4.08
C PRO A 458 4.28 -26.83 -5.39
N LYS A 459 3.59 -27.70 -6.15
CA LYS A 459 4.06 -28.14 -7.47
C LYS A 459 4.05 -27.05 -8.53
N GLN A 460 3.10 -26.11 -8.45
CA GLN A 460 2.96 -25.01 -9.42
C GLN A 460 3.98 -23.91 -9.18
N ARG A 461 4.27 -23.60 -7.90
CA ARG A 461 5.20 -22.53 -7.52
C ARG A 461 6.67 -22.94 -7.48
N SER A 462 7.00 -24.24 -7.60
CA SER A 462 8.36 -24.75 -7.41
C SER A 462 9.40 -23.96 -8.21
N VAL A 463 9.17 -23.72 -9.50
CA VAL A 463 10.09 -22.96 -10.35
C VAL A 463 10.26 -21.52 -9.87
N SER A 464 9.17 -20.83 -9.51
CA SER A 464 9.20 -19.43 -9.08
C SER A 464 9.90 -19.26 -7.72
N VAL A 465 9.70 -20.19 -6.81
CA VAL A 465 10.30 -20.20 -5.47
C VAL A 465 11.75 -20.66 -5.53
N ASP A 466 12.06 -21.67 -6.35
CA ASP A 466 13.42 -22.16 -6.57
C ASP A 466 14.35 -21.10 -7.13
N PHE A 467 13.82 -20.15 -7.89
CA PHE A 467 14.59 -18.99 -8.37
C PHE A 467 15.12 -18.14 -7.21
N ALA A 468 14.28 -17.83 -6.24
CA ALA A 468 14.68 -17.11 -5.03
C ALA A 468 15.65 -17.92 -4.18
N PHE A 469 15.33 -19.18 -3.88
CA PHE A 469 16.16 -20.05 -3.06
C PHE A 469 17.49 -20.42 -3.73
N GLY A 470 17.53 -20.50 -5.05
CA GLY A 470 18.76 -20.62 -5.83
C GLY A 470 19.70 -19.44 -5.60
N TRP A 471 19.16 -18.23 -5.62
CA TRP A 471 19.93 -17.02 -5.32
C TRP A 471 20.37 -17.01 -3.85
N PHE A 472 19.51 -17.39 -2.87
CA PHE A 472 19.88 -17.50 -1.46
C PHE A 472 21.07 -18.44 -1.26
N ARG A 473 21.07 -19.62 -1.90
CA ARG A 473 22.19 -20.58 -1.85
C ARG A 473 23.48 -19.98 -2.40
N ILE A 474 23.42 -19.32 -3.54
CA ILE A 474 24.60 -18.68 -4.16
C ILE A 474 25.16 -17.58 -3.26
N ARG A 475 24.31 -16.87 -2.53
CA ARG A 475 24.69 -15.77 -1.63
C ARG A 475 24.90 -16.21 -0.19
N HIS A 476 24.81 -17.50 0.11
CA HIS A 476 24.92 -18.05 1.46
C HIS A 476 23.95 -17.45 2.48
N ILE A 477 22.74 -17.06 2.02
CA ILE A 477 21.69 -16.54 2.88
C ILE A 477 20.97 -17.74 3.51
N PRO A 478 20.94 -17.85 4.86
CA PRO A 478 20.19 -18.92 5.51
C PRO A 478 18.69 -18.70 5.32
N VAL A 479 17.98 -19.78 4.98
CA VAL A 479 16.52 -19.76 4.89
C VAL A 479 15.97 -20.02 6.29
N VAL A 480 15.43 -18.99 6.92
CA VAL A 480 14.89 -18.99 8.28
C VAL A 480 13.40 -18.64 8.34
N ALA A 481 12.91 -17.96 7.29
CA ALA A 481 11.52 -17.54 7.14
C ALA A 481 11.17 -17.53 5.64
N GLU A 482 10.92 -18.71 5.09
CA GLU A 482 10.84 -18.98 3.65
C GLU A 482 9.97 -17.96 2.88
N GLN A 483 8.71 -17.78 3.31
CA GLN A 483 7.77 -16.89 2.63
C GLN A 483 8.22 -15.43 2.70
N VAL A 484 8.55 -14.93 3.90
CA VAL A 484 8.96 -13.53 4.09
C VAL A 484 10.21 -13.22 3.27
N GLN A 485 11.17 -14.15 3.22
CA GLN A 485 12.39 -13.98 2.43
C GLN A 485 12.11 -14.02 0.93
N ALA A 486 11.25 -14.92 0.47
CA ALA A 486 10.86 -14.98 -0.94
C ALA A 486 10.04 -13.76 -1.38
N ASP A 487 9.12 -13.29 -0.54
CA ASP A 487 8.31 -12.10 -0.79
C ASP A 487 9.19 -10.83 -0.80
N THR A 488 10.17 -10.75 0.09
CA THR A 488 11.17 -9.67 0.10
C THR A 488 12.01 -9.67 -1.18
N PHE A 489 12.48 -10.83 -1.60
CA PHE A 489 13.23 -10.96 -2.86
C PHE A 489 12.38 -10.57 -4.07
N LEU A 490 11.12 -10.97 -4.08
CA LEU A 490 10.15 -10.59 -5.12
C LEU A 490 9.90 -9.08 -5.13
N ALA A 491 9.68 -8.45 -3.97
CA ALA A 491 9.49 -7.01 -3.82
C ALA A 491 10.69 -6.21 -4.36
N CYS A 492 11.91 -6.62 -4.01
CA CYS A 492 13.14 -6.04 -4.54
C CYS A 492 13.28 -6.20 -6.06
N GLY A 493 12.91 -7.38 -6.58
CA GLY A 493 12.93 -7.66 -8.01
C GLY A 493 11.94 -6.79 -8.78
N LEU A 494 10.71 -6.66 -8.27
CA LEU A 494 9.67 -5.79 -8.82
C LEU A 494 10.11 -4.32 -8.80
N LEU A 495 10.67 -3.84 -7.68
CA LEU A 495 11.21 -2.49 -7.57
C LEU A 495 12.32 -2.24 -8.60
N SER A 496 13.27 -3.18 -8.74
CA SER A 496 14.37 -3.05 -9.69
C SER A 496 13.91 -2.99 -11.15
N GLU A 497 12.92 -3.81 -11.50
CA GLU A 497 12.31 -3.81 -12.83
C GLU A 497 11.57 -2.51 -13.10
N THR A 498 10.71 -2.09 -12.17
CA THR A 498 9.93 -0.84 -12.30
C THR A 498 10.83 0.37 -12.46
N LEU A 499 11.86 0.53 -11.63
CA LEU A 499 12.81 1.63 -11.72
C LEU A 499 13.61 1.63 -13.02
N SER A 500 13.89 0.47 -13.60
CA SER A 500 14.58 0.39 -14.90
C SER A 500 13.76 0.99 -16.04
N HIS A 501 12.44 1.04 -15.89
CA HIS A 501 11.52 1.65 -16.85
C HIS A 501 11.26 3.14 -16.58
N MET A 502 11.68 3.67 -15.43
CA MET A 502 11.47 5.08 -15.07
C MET A 502 12.62 5.99 -15.55
N VAL A 503 13.73 5.41 -15.95
CA VAL A 503 14.96 6.06 -16.43
C VAL A 503 15.51 7.13 -15.47
N ASP A 504 14.98 8.33 -15.49
CA ASP A 504 15.46 9.51 -14.74
C ASP A 504 14.35 10.20 -13.95
N THR A 505 13.12 9.75 -14.14
CA THR A 505 11.93 10.38 -13.56
C THR A 505 11.47 9.62 -12.32
N PHE A 506 12.20 9.78 -11.22
CA PHE A 506 11.90 9.11 -9.95
C PHE A 506 10.93 9.95 -9.13
N VAL A 507 9.65 9.91 -9.49
CA VAL A 507 8.54 10.58 -8.79
C VAL A 507 7.69 9.51 -8.09
N PRO A 508 7.31 9.69 -6.80
CA PRO A 508 6.52 8.71 -6.05
C PRO A 508 5.23 8.28 -6.75
N ASP A 509 4.42 9.23 -7.24
CA ASP A 509 3.19 8.93 -7.97
C ASP A 509 3.46 8.05 -9.19
N TYR A 510 4.50 8.39 -9.96
CA TYR A 510 4.88 7.64 -11.16
C TYR A 510 5.41 6.24 -10.82
N LEU A 511 6.12 6.08 -9.70
CA LEU A 511 6.58 4.77 -9.23
C LEU A 511 5.39 3.83 -8.98
N VAL A 512 4.37 4.29 -8.27
CA VAL A 512 3.14 3.52 -8.03
C VAL A 512 2.45 3.15 -9.33
N GLU A 513 2.27 4.10 -10.23
CA GLU A 513 1.63 3.90 -11.54
C GLU A 513 2.40 2.91 -12.43
N ARG A 514 3.73 2.94 -12.37
CA ARG A 514 4.57 1.97 -13.10
C ARG A 514 4.43 0.56 -12.53
N PHE A 515 4.23 0.39 -11.21
CA PHE A 515 3.88 -0.91 -10.65
C PHE A 515 2.54 -1.44 -11.18
N GLU A 516 1.51 -0.59 -11.25
CA GLU A 516 0.21 -0.98 -11.82
C GLU A 516 0.35 -1.50 -13.26
N ASP A 517 1.20 -0.87 -14.07
CA ASP A 517 1.41 -1.24 -15.47
C ASP A 517 2.29 -2.49 -15.66
N THR A 518 3.26 -2.74 -14.78
CA THR A 518 4.31 -3.74 -15.00
C THR A 518 4.08 -5.06 -14.28
N ILE A 519 3.45 -5.05 -13.11
CA ILE A 519 3.33 -6.24 -12.26
C ILE A 519 2.61 -7.41 -12.95
N GLY A 520 1.60 -7.13 -13.78
CA GLY A 520 0.81 -8.14 -14.49
C GLY A 520 1.59 -8.89 -15.59
N HIS A 521 2.74 -8.38 -16.01
CA HIS A 521 3.60 -9.00 -17.02
C HIS A 521 4.67 -9.91 -16.42
N ARG A 522 4.80 -9.96 -15.10
CA ARG A 522 5.81 -10.74 -14.44
C ARG A 522 5.49 -12.23 -14.44
N ILE A 523 6.46 -13.05 -14.87
CA ILE A 523 6.34 -14.50 -14.94
C ILE A 523 6.72 -15.16 -13.60
N ILE A 524 7.76 -14.65 -12.94
CA ILE A 524 8.24 -15.20 -11.67
C ILE A 524 7.62 -14.41 -10.53
N THR A 525 6.66 -15.00 -9.87
CA THR A 525 5.78 -14.37 -8.89
C THR A 525 5.92 -14.95 -7.47
N GLY A 526 7.01 -15.71 -7.20
CA GLY A 526 7.27 -16.29 -5.89
C GLY A 526 6.18 -17.27 -5.45
N TYR A 527 5.53 -16.99 -4.36
CA TYR A 527 4.46 -17.81 -3.80
C TYR A 527 3.10 -17.63 -4.50
N TYR A 528 2.91 -16.60 -5.30
CA TYR A 528 1.62 -16.26 -5.88
C TYR A 528 1.46 -16.86 -7.28
N PRO A 529 0.26 -17.35 -7.65
CA PRO A 529 0.05 -17.91 -8.99
C PRO A 529 0.04 -16.81 -10.05
N HIS A 530 -0.44 -15.63 -9.68
CA HIS A 530 -0.56 -14.46 -10.54
C HIS A 530 -0.66 -13.20 -9.71
N LEU A 531 0.02 -12.15 -10.16
CA LEU A 531 -0.04 -10.82 -9.57
C LEU A 531 -0.55 -9.83 -10.61
N THR A 532 -1.58 -9.06 -10.26
CA THR A 532 -2.13 -8.02 -11.12
C THR A 532 -2.55 -6.82 -10.31
N LEU A 533 -2.30 -5.63 -10.88
CA LEU A 533 -2.87 -4.39 -10.40
C LEU A 533 -3.51 -3.68 -11.59
N ALA A 534 -4.76 -3.28 -11.48
CA ALA A 534 -5.35 -2.28 -12.34
C ALA A 534 -5.18 -0.90 -11.67
N GLN A 535 -5.45 0.14 -12.43
CA GLN A 535 -5.43 1.50 -11.92
C GLN A 535 -6.30 1.62 -10.65
N GLY A 536 -5.74 2.15 -9.58
CA GLY A 536 -6.40 2.30 -8.28
C GLY A 536 -6.48 1.03 -7.42
N GLN A 537 -6.00 -0.12 -7.89
CA GLN A 537 -5.94 -1.34 -7.06
C GLN A 537 -4.66 -1.36 -6.22
N ARG A 538 -4.78 -1.83 -4.96
CA ARG A 538 -3.65 -1.86 -3.98
C ARG A 538 -3.24 -3.26 -3.57
N PHE A 539 -3.98 -4.29 -3.94
CA PHE A 539 -3.71 -5.69 -3.64
C PHE A 539 -3.44 -6.46 -4.93
N ALA A 540 -2.25 -7.05 -5.04
CA ALA A 540 -1.79 -7.67 -6.28
C ALA A 540 -2.30 -9.11 -6.47
N SER A 541 -2.44 -9.90 -5.39
CA SER A 541 -3.06 -11.23 -5.37
C SER A 541 -4.46 -11.14 -4.78
N LYS A 542 -5.46 -11.74 -5.45
CA LYS A 542 -6.89 -11.49 -5.17
C LYS A 542 -7.67 -12.73 -4.79
N GLY A 543 -7.03 -13.89 -4.70
CA GLY A 543 -7.74 -15.14 -4.46
C GLY A 543 -6.91 -16.16 -3.72
N GLY A 544 -7.47 -17.36 -3.59
CA GLY A 544 -6.83 -18.49 -2.94
C GLY A 544 -7.59 -19.79 -3.16
N TYR A 545 -7.01 -20.87 -2.67
CA TYR A 545 -7.68 -22.16 -2.51
C TYR A 545 -8.19 -22.31 -1.08
N LEU A 546 -9.18 -23.17 -0.90
CA LEU A 546 -9.28 -23.97 0.32
C LEU A 546 -8.50 -25.26 0.06
N ALA A 547 -7.74 -25.69 1.03
CA ALA A 547 -6.90 -26.89 0.93
C ALA A 547 -7.17 -27.81 2.12
N ARG A 548 -6.96 -29.11 1.90
CA ARG A 548 -7.02 -30.14 2.93
C ARG A 548 -5.67 -30.85 3.04
N PHE A 549 -5.41 -31.47 4.15
CA PHE A 549 -4.24 -32.33 4.29
C PHE A 549 -4.36 -33.55 3.37
N ALA A 550 -3.28 -33.88 2.65
CA ALA A 550 -3.24 -35.02 1.77
C ALA A 550 -3.31 -36.34 2.54
N ASP A 551 -2.75 -36.34 3.75
CA ASP A 551 -2.79 -37.44 4.71
C ASP A 551 -2.81 -36.92 6.15
N LEU A 552 -3.08 -37.78 7.12
CA LEU A 552 -3.22 -37.40 8.52
C LEU A 552 -1.88 -37.24 9.28
N LYS A 553 -0.77 -37.63 8.67
CA LYS A 553 0.57 -37.62 9.30
C LYS A 553 1.53 -36.66 8.62
N GLY A 554 1.32 -36.40 7.34
CA GLY A 554 2.17 -35.52 6.55
C GLY A 554 1.80 -34.04 6.63
N THR A 555 2.62 -33.20 6.03
CA THR A 555 2.42 -31.75 5.93
C THR A 555 1.92 -31.32 4.54
N GLN A 556 1.79 -32.28 3.61
CA GLN A 556 1.34 -31.99 2.25
C GLN A 556 -0.12 -31.59 2.25
N VAL A 557 -0.42 -30.54 1.51
CA VAL A 557 -1.78 -30.06 1.29
C VAL A 557 -2.18 -30.24 -0.19
N VAL A 558 -3.45 -30.52 -0.38
CA VAL A 558 -4.08 -30.62 -1.72
C VAL A 558 -5.29 -29.69 -1.78
N PRO A 559 -5.61 -29.11 -2.93
CA PRO A 559 -6.75 -28.20 -3.05
C PRO A 559 -8.06 -28.96 -2.82
N ASP A 560 -9.01 -28.28 -2.15
CA ASP A 560 -10.41 -28.68 -2.03
C ASP A 560 -11.25 -27.79 -2.96
N GLY A 561 -11.12 -28.02 -4.26
CA GLY A 561 -11.79 -27.26 -5.30
C GLY A 561 -10.87 -26.35 -6.11
N ALA A 562 -11.49 -25.45 -6.88
CA ALA A 562 -10.80 -24.52 -7.76
C ALA A 562 -10.27 -23.28 -7.00
N TRP A 563 -9.44 -22.48 -7.66
CA TRP A 563 -9.06 -21.15 -7.20
C TRP A 563 -10.30 -20.25 -7.06
N ILE A 564 -10.44 -19.60 -5.93
CA ILE A 564 -11.56 -18.71 -5.59
C ILE A 564 -11.04 -17.27 -5.56
N VAL A 565 -11.77 -16.35 -6.17
CA VAL A 565 -11.67 -14.90 -5.96
C VAL A 565 -12.97 -14.51 -5.26
N PRO A 566 -12.92 -14.19 -3.96
CA PRO A 566 -14.12 -13.93 -3.16
C PRO A 566 -14.81 -12.62 -3.51
#